data_ea81241fbe712caa3b490588a01df796
#
_entry.id   ea81241fbe712caa3b490588a01df796
#
_cell.length_a   1.000
_cell.length_b   1.000
_cell.length_c   1.000
_cell.angle_alpha   90.00
_cell.angle_beta   90.00
_cell.angle_gamma   90.00
#
_symmetry.space_group_name_H-M   'P 1'
#
loop_
_entity.id
_entity.type
_entity.pdbx_description
1 polymer ?
#
loop_
_entity_poly.entity_id
_entity_poly.type
_entity_poly.pdbx_seq_one_letter_code
_entity_poly.pdbx_strand_id
1 'polypeptide(L)'
;MSIFRFKRFEVINDRSAMKVNTDGVLLGAAMTVNPSDRMLLDVGTGTGTIALMAAQRWFDLARNENVGSRETGMPESLKITAIDIDEISVEEAARNFANSPWHENLQAQHASLDEFSVSLQGEGSGEKFDLIFSNPPYFDESLLAPEQRRCNARHTSTGLSYRELLEFAAEHLSDGGRISMVLPAETEAALTRHARMNGLHLFRILRVRTVPRKSPSRIIAEFSRHRCDEPEDVILTIQNEGKYSEEYLSLTHDFYLFA
;
A
#
# COMPACT_ATOMS: atom_id res chain seq x y z
N MET A 1 15.21 21.41 -2.58
CA MET A 1 14.53 20.24 -3.16
C MET A 1 15.12 19.01 -2.50
N SER A 2 14.33 18.30 -1.69
CA SER A 2 14.75 17.07 -1.03
C SER A 2 14.43 15.88 -1.96
N ILE A 3 15.42 15.05 -2.25
CA ILE A 3 15.25 13.86 -3.11
C ILE A 3 15.70 12.64 -2.33
N PHE A 4 14.84 11.62 -2.27
CA PHE A 4 15.18 10.30 -1.77
C PHE A 4 15.51 9.38 -2.94
N ARG A 5 16.65 8.66 -2.87
CA ARG A 5 17.15 7.83 -3.96
C ARG A 5 17.00 6.36 -3.65
N PHE A 6 16.27 5.67 -4.49
CA PHE A 6 16.24 4.22 -4.58
C PHE A 6 17.19 3.74 -5.69
N LYS A 7 17.44 2.44 -5.79
CA LYS A 7 18.33 1.86 -6.81
C LYS A 7 17.88 2.16 -8.25
N ARG A 8 16.57 2.22 -8.50
CA ARG A 8 16.01 2.31 -9.86
C ARG A 8 15.16 3.54 -10.12
N PHE A 9 14.83 4.33 -9.10
CA PHE A 9 14.06 5.55 -9.21
C PHE A 9 14.40 6.53 -8.09
N GLU A 10 14.03 7.78 -8.29
CA GLU A 10 14.17 8.83 -7.29
C GLU A 10 12.79 9.36 -6.91
N VAL A 11 12.64 9.82 -5.68
CA VAL A 11 11.41 10.41 -5.16
C VAL A 11 11.69 11.82 -4.69
N ILE A 12 11.06 12.80 -5.33
CA ILE A 12 10.97 14.17 -4.79
C ILE A 12 10.17 14.04 -3.49
N ASN A 13 10.72 14.55 -2.42
CA ASN A 13 10.25 14.34 -1.05
C ASN A 13 10.23 15.69 -0.30
N ASP A 14 9.66 16.70 -0.91
CA ASP A 14 9.84 18.11 -0.51
C ASP A 14 8.57 18.71 0.09
N ARG A 15 7.45 18.62 -0.60
CA ARG A 15 6.21 19.36 -0.30
C ARG A 15 5.12 18.49 0.36
N SER A 16 5.01 17.23 0.00
CA SER A 16 4.02 16.31 0.57
C SER A 16 4.15 16.22 2.10
N ALA A 17 3.03 16.18 2.79
CA ALA A 17 2.98 16.02 4.25
C ALA A 17 3.55 14.67 4.69
N MET A 18 3.30 13.61 3.92
CA MET A 18 3.84 12.27 4.16
C MET A 18 5.14 12.07 3.37
N LYS A 19 6.26 12.16 4.07
CA LYS A 19 7.59 11.88 3.51
C LYS A 19 7.81 10.39 3.30
N VAL A 20 8.82 10.04 2.44
CA VAL A 20 9.33 8.67 2.39
C VAL A 20 9.68 8.22 3.82
N ASN A 21 9.10 7.13 4.26
CA ASN A 21 9.26 6.60 5.61
C ASN A 21 9.38 5.07 5.59
N THR A 22 9.80 4.52 6.72
CA THR A 22 10.04 3.08 6.87
C THR A 22 8.76 2.26 6.66
N ASP A 23 7.61 2.73 7.15
CA ASP A 23 6.34 2.00 7.06
C ASP A 23 5.90 1.84 5.59
N GLY A 24 5.97 2.93 4.79
CA GLY A 24 5.68 2.88 3.36
C GLY A 24 6.64 1.99 2.57
N VAL A 25 7.95 2.05 2.88
CA VAL A 25 8.93 1.19 2.23
C VAL A 25 8.72 -0.28 2.60
N LEU A 26 8.42 -0.58 3.85
CA LEU A 26 8.11 -1.94 4.28
C LEU A 26 6.86 -2.48 3.57
N LEU A 27 5.80 -1.67 3.46
CA LEU A 27 4.60 -2.07 2.71
C LEU A 27 4.93 -2.35 1.25
N GLY A 28 5.58 -1.40 0.56
CA GLY A 28 5.95 -1.54 -0.84
C GLY A 28 6.86 -2.75 -1.12
N ALA A 29 7.76 -3.08 -0.18
CA ALA A 29 8.65 -4.23 -0.31
C ALA A 29 7.97 -5.57 0.03
N ALA A 30 7.04 -5.60 1.00
CA ALA A 30 6.51 -6.84 1.56
C ALA A 30 5.15 -7.26 1.03
N MET A 31 4.27 -6.34 0.59
CA MET A 31 2.93 -6.69 0.09
C MET A 31 3.00 -7.68 -1.07
N THR A 32 2.02 -8.55 -1.19
CA THR A 32 1.97 -9.52 -2.29
C THR A 32 1.65 -8.82 -3.60
N VAL A 33 2.53 -8.96 -4.60
CA VAL A 33 2.34 -8.50 -5.99
C VAL A 33 2.41 -9.71 -6.89
N ASN A 34 1.43 -9.88 -7.79
CA ASN A 34 1.39 -10.99 -8.75
C ASN A 34 1.64 -10.48 -10.17
N PRO A 35 2.32 -11.22 -11.02
CA PRO A 35 2.53 -10.85 -12.42
C PRO A 35 1.22 -10.82 -13.24
N SER A 36 0.17 -11.46 -12.73
CA SER A 36 -1.18 -11.42 -13.31
C SER A 36 -2.00 -10.19 -12.92
N ASP A 37 -1.54 -9.38 -11.98
CA ASP A 37 -2.24 -8.14 -11.58
C ASP A 37 -2.26 -7.14 -12.74
N ARG A 38 -3.38 -6.46 -12.94
CA ARG A 38 -3.56 -5.45 -13.99
C ARG A 38 -3.99 -4.10 -13.46
N MET A 39 -4.85 -4.09 -12.44
CA MET A 39 -5.44 -2.89 -11.87
C MET A 39 -5.03 -2.75 -10.41
N LEU A 40 -4.19 -1.77 -10.09
CA LEU A 40 -3.73 -1.50 -8.74
C LEU A 40 -4.20 -0.12 -8.28
N LEU A 41 -4.47 0.01 -6.98
CA LEU A 41 -4.88 1.27 -6.36
C LEU A 41 -4.04 1.56 -5.12
N ASP A 42 -3.36 2.70 -5.12
CA ASP A 42 -2.66 3.28 -3.97
C ASP A 42 -3.54 4.36 -3.34
N VAL A 43 -4.00 4.15 -2.11
CA VAL A 43 -4.90 5.08 -1.42
C VAL A 43 -4.14 5.85 -0.35
N GLY A 44 -4.15 7.18 -0.44
CA GLY A 44 -3.31 8.06 0.38
C GLY A 44 -1.84 7.98 -0.05
N THR A 45 -1.60 8.20 -1.35
CA THR A 45 -0.32 7.91 -1.99
C THR A 45 0.85 8.78 -1.51
N GLY A 46 0.58 9.97 -0.97
CA GLY A 46 1.61 10.92 -0.55
C GLY A 46 2.57 11.25 -1.69
N THR A 47 3.83 10.87 -1.56
CA THR A 47 4.87 11.07 -2.59
C THR A 47 4.82 10.08 -3.75
N GLY A 48 3.91 9.11 -3.76
CA GLY A 48 3.85 8.04 -4.77
C GLY A 48 4.87 6.91 -4.57
N THR A 49 5.55 6.87 -3.44
CA THR A 49 6.64 5.92 -3.19
C THR A 49 6.19 4.47 -3.28
N ILE A 50 5.04 4.12 -2.67
CA ILE A 50 4.56 2.74 -2.62
C ILE A 50 4.12 2.28 -4.01
N ALA A 51 3.43 3.15 -4.76
CA ALA A 51 3.04 2.89 -6.15
C ALA A 51 4.26 2.63 -7.07
N LEU A 52 5.34 3.42 -6.92
CA LEU A 52 6.60 3.21 -7.66
C LEU A 52 7.25 1.86 -7.31
N MET A 53 7.26 1.48 -6.03
CA MET A 53 7.77 0.18 -5.58
C MET A 53 6.93 -0.97 -6.11
N ALA A 54 5.60 -0.83 -6.14
CA ALA A 54 4.67 -1.79 -6.72
C ALA A 54 4.96 -1.99 -8.23
N ALA A 55 5.12 -0.90 -8.96
CA ALA A 55 5.47 -0.93 -10.39
C ALA A 55 6.79 -1.68 -10.61
N GLN A 56 7.86 -1.31 -9.89
CA GLN A 56 9.15 -2.01 -10.00
C GLN A 56 8.99 -3.51 -9.83
N ARG A 57 8.33 -3.95 -8.76
CA ARG A 57 8.17 -5.37 -8.44
C ARG A 57 7.37 -6.11 -9.50
N TRP A 58 6.27 -5.50 -9.96
CA TRP A 58 5.45 -6.10 -11.01
C TRP A 58 6.24 -6.32 -12.29
N PHE A 59 6.99 -5.30 -12.75
CA PHE A 59 7.82 -5.41 -13.95
C PHE A 59 8.93 -6.44 -13.81
N ASP A 60 9.53 -6.60 -12.62
CA ASP A 60 10.57 -7.61 -12.38
C ASP A 60 9.98 -9.02 -12.40
N LEU A 61 8.80 -9.24 -11.81
CA LEU A 61 8.09 -10.51 -11.85
C LEU A 61 7.67 -10.88 -13.28
N ALA A 62 7.07 -9.94 -14.02
CA ALA A 62 6.62 -10.15 -15.38
C ALA A 62 7.78 -10.49 -16.34
N ARG A 63 8.97 -9.91 -16.12
CA ARG A 63 10.18 -10.28 -16.88
C ARG A 63 10.65 -11.70 -16.59
N ASN A 64 10.62 -12.11 -15.33
CA ASN A 64 11.10 -13.42 -14.92
C ASN A 64 10.22 -14.56 -15.47
N GLU A 65 8.91 -14.35 -15.58
CA GLU A 65 7.99 -15.32 -16.17
C GLU A 65 8.15 -15.44 -17.69
N ASN A 66 8.48 -14.34 -18.39
CA ASN A 66 8.63 -14.32 -19.85
C ASN A 66 10.00 -14.84 -20.35
N VAL A 67 10.96 -15.12 -19.49
CA VAL A 67 12.28 -15.68 -19.89
C VAL A 67 12.17 -17.07 -20.50
N GLY A 68 11.02 -17.78 -20.32
CA GLY A 68 10.77 -19.10 -20.91
C GLY A 68 9.88 -19.13 -22.16
N SER A 69 9.18 -18.04 -22.50
CA SER A 69 8.26 -17.98 -23.64
C SER A 69 8.79 -17.05 -24.73
N ARG A 70 9.06 -17.62 -25.91
CA ARG A 70 9.44 -16.87 -27.12
C ARG A 70 8.28 -16.14 -27.80
N GLU A 71 7.16 -15.98 -27.13
CA GLU A 71 6.03 -15.21 -27.66
C GLU A 71 6.16 -13.75 -27.24
N THR A 72 6.39 -12.92 -28.26
CA THR A 72 6.55 -11.46 -28.20
C THR A 72 5.21 -10.75 -27.97
N GLY A 73 4.45 -11.13 -26.95
CA GLY A 73 3.35 -10.34 -26.43
C GLY A 73 3.87 -9.49 -25.27
N MET A 74 3.85 -8.16 -25.41
CA MET A 74 3.93 -7.31 -24.21
C MET A 74 2.80 -7.75 -23.28
N PRO A 75 3.08 -7.98 -21.96
CA PRO A 75 2.00 -8.28 -21.03
C PRO A 75 0.97 -7.16 -21.11
N GLU A 76 -0.32 -7.51 -21.06
CA GLU A 76 -1.41 -6.54 -20.96
C GLU A 76 -1.03 -5.48 -19.92
N SER A 77 -1.22 -4.21 -20.28
CA SER A 77 -0.63 -3.09 -19.55
C SER A 77 -1.12 -3.01 -18.10
N LEU A 78 -0.19 -3.05 -17.15
CA LEU A 78 -0.46 -2.69 -15.76
C LEU A 78 -0.96 -1.24 -15.71
N LYS A 79 -1.98 -0.98 -14.90
CA LYS A 79 -2.44 0.36 -14.54
C LYS A 79 -2.41 0.51 -13.03
N ILE A 80 -1.68 1.50 -12.54
CA ILE A 80 -1.63 1.87 -11.13
C ILE A 80 -2.24 3.26 -10.99
N THR A 81 -3.39 3.33 -10.34
CA THR A 81 -4.01 4.61 -9.94
C THR A 81 -3.62 4.90 -8.51
N ALA A 82 -3.18 6.12 -8.25
CA ALA A 82 -2.77 6.59 -6.94
C ALA A 82 -3.60 7.82 -6.56
N ILE A 83 -4.34 7.74 -5.46
CA ILE A 83 -5.21 8.83 -5.03
C ILE A 83 -4.71 9.45 -3.71
N ASP A 84 -4.91 10.75 -3.57
CA ASP A 84 -4.70 11.46 -2.32
C ASP A 84 -5.66 12.65 -2.22
N ILE A 85 -6.09 12.98 -1.00
CA ILE A 85 -6.94 14.15 -0.72
C ILE A 85 -6.14 15.45 -0.71
N ASP A 86 -4.81 15.37 -0.55
CA ASP A 86 -3.90 16.52 -0.56
C ASP A 86 -3.39 16.76 -2.00
N GLU A 87 -3.85 17.86 -2.62
CA GLU A 87 -3.45 18.26 -3.97
C GLU A 87 -1.94 18.39 -4.13
N ILE A 88 -1.24 18.86 -3.08
CA ILE A 88 0.22 19.03 -3.10
C ILE A 88 0.91 17.65 -3.19
N SER A 89 0.41 16.67 -2.47
CA SER A 89 0.90 15.29 -2.53
C SER A 89 0.66 14.69 -3.93
N VAL A 90 -0.52 14.92 -4.52
CA VAL A 90 -0.84 14.45 -5.88
C VAL A 90 0.10 15.06 -6.91
N GLU A 91 0.37 16.38 -6.84
CA GLU A 91 1.33 17.04 -7.74
C GLU A 91 2.74 16.46 -7.61
N GLU A 92 3.18 16.18 -6.38
CA GLU A 92 4.50 15.61 -6.11
C GLU A 92 4.58 14.15 -6.59
N ALA A 93 3.55 13.33 -6.34
CA ALA A 93 3.44 11.97 -6.86
C ALA A 93 3.43 11.95 -8.41
N ALA A 94 2.65 12.80 -9.05
CA ALA A 94 2.61 12.90 -10.51
C ALA A 94 3.98 13.23 -11.12
N ARG A 95 4.75 14.12 -10.49
CA ARG A 95 6.14 14.42 -10.92
C ARG A 95 7.06 13.23 -10.74
N ASN A 96 6.93 12.51 -9.61
CA ASN A 96 7.72 11.32 -9.33
C ASN A 96 7.41 10.22 -10.34
N PHE A 97 6.13 10.03 -10.69
CA PHE A 97 5.71 9.07 -11.72
C PHE A 97 6.27 9.44 -13.10
N ALA A 98 6.14 10.69 -13.51
CA ALA A 98 6.65 11.18 -14.79
C ALA A 98 8.18 11.01 -14.97
N ASN A 99 8.92 11.04 -13.87
CA ASN A 99 10.37 10.83 -13.85
C ASN A 99 10.79 9.35 -13.68
N SER A 100 9.84 8.44 -13.56
CA SER A 100 10.11 7.01 -13.35
C SER A 100 10.18 6.23 -14.65
N PRO A 101 10.83 5.06 -14.67
CA PRO A 101 10.80 4.15 -15.81
C PRO A 101 9.41 3.61 -16.17
N TRP A 102 8.43 3.75 -15.27
CA TRP A 102 7.07 3.19 -15.39
C TRP A 102 5.99 4.27 -15.59
N HIS A 103 6.38 5.45 -16.04
CA HIS A 103 5.50 6.63 -16.16
C HIS A 103 4.20 6.39 -16.94
N GLU A 104 4.22 5.50 -17.93
CA GLU A 104 3.03 5.16 -18.73
C GLU A 104 1.99 4.34 -17.94
N ASN A 105 2.40 3.71 -16.85
CA ASN A 105 1.56 2.80 -16.07
C ASN A 105 1.03 3.42 -14.77
N LEU A 106 1.49 4.62 -14.41
CA LEU A 106 1.21 5.29 -13.14
C LEU A 106 0.44 6.59 -13.35
N GLN A 107 -0.65 6.75 -12.62
CA GLN A 107 -1.46 7.96 -12.65
C GLN A 107 -1.76 8.43 -11.24
N ALA A 108 -1.50 9.71 -10.92
CA ALA A 108 -1.92 10.34 -9.68
C ALA A 108 -3.22 11.13 -9.90
N GLN A 109 -4.15 11.04 -8.95
CA GLN A 109 -5.45 11.70 -9.01
C GLN A 109 -5.79 12.33 -7.66
N HIS A 110 -6.19 13.60 -7.69
CA HIS A 110 -6.71 14.31 -6.52
C HIS A 110 -8.15 13.87 -6.26
N ALA A 111 -8.35 13.06 -5.23
CA ALA A 111 -9.66 12.58 -4.80
C ALA A 111 -9.59 12.04 -3.37
N SER A 112 -10.65 12.21 -2.62
CA SER A 112 -10.93 11.38 -1.46
C SER A 112 -11.36 9.97 -1.90
N LEU A 113 -11.33 9.00 -0.98
CA LEU A 113 -11.78 7.63 -1.28
C LEU A 113 -13.25 7.60 -1.69
N ASP A 114 -14.10 8.42 -1.06
CA ASP A 114 -15.54 8.54 -1.37
C ASP A 114 -15.76 9.11 -2.77
N GLU A 115 -15.09 10.22 -3.12
CA GLU A 115 -15.20 10.83 -4.45
C GLU A 115 -14.73 9.86 -5.53
N PHE A 116 -13.64 9.14 -5.28
CA PHE A 116 -13.13 8.13 -6.18
C PHE A 116 -14.13 6.97 -6.35
N SER A 117 -14.73 6.48 -5.26
CA SER A 117 -15.76 5.44 -5.31
C SER A 117 -16.98 5.87 -6.15
N VAL A 118 -17.43 7.12 -6.00
CA VAL A 118 -18.54 7.67 -6.81
C VAL A 118 -18.17 7.74 -8.29
N SER A 119 -16.92 8.13 -8.62
CA SER A 119 -16.46 8.21 -10.01
C SER A 119 -16.49 6.84 -10.71
N LEU A 120 -16.12 5.78 -10.01
CA LEU A 120 -16.16 4.41 -10.54
C LEU A 120 -17.58 3.93 -10.87
N GLN A 121 -18.60 4.41 -10.14
CA GLN A 121 -20.00 4.05 -10.41
C GLN A 121 -20.57 4.76 -11.65
N GLY A 122 -20.10 5.99 -11.92
CA GLY A 122 -20.59 6.82 -13.03
C GLY A 122 -20.17 6.34 -14.42
N GLU A 123 -19.03 5.68 -14.54
CA GLU A 123 -18.49 5.22 -15.83
C GLU A 123 -19.07 3.89 -16.31
N GLY A 124 -19.93 3.23 -15.52
CA GLY A 124 -20.57 1.95 -15.88
C GLY A 124 -19.54 0.80 -16.05
N SER A 125 -18.27 1.05 -15.72
CA SER A 125 -17.17 0.12 -15.98
C SER A 125 -17.11 -1.04 -14.99
N GLY A 126 -17.67 -0.86 -13.78
CA GLY A 126 -17.53 -1.85 -12.71
C GLY A 126 -16.04 -2.18 -12.44
N GLU A 127 -15.14 -1.20 -12.62
CA GLU A 127 -13.69 -1.41 -12.43
C GLU A 127 -13.41 -2.08 -11.11
N LYS A 128 -12.63 -3.16 -11.15
CA LYS A 128 -12.20 -3.94 -9.99
C LYS A 128 -10.69 -3.93 -9.92
N PHE A 129 -10.18 -3.92 -8.69
CA PHE A 129 -8.74 -3.88 -8.43
C PHE A 129 -8.22 -5.25 -8.02
N ASP A 130 -7.07 -5.62 -8.55
CA ASP A 130 -6.35 -6.84 -8.19
C ASP A 130 -5.54 -6.63 -6.91
N LEU A 131 -5.07 -5.41 -6.68
CA LEU A 131 -4.39 -5.04 -5.46
C LEU A 131 -4.76 -3.60 -5.05
N ILE A 132 -5.28 -3.45 -3.83
CA ILE A 132 -5.44 -2.16 -3.16
C ILE A 132 -4.40 -2.10 -2.05
N PHE A 133 -3.70 -0.97 -1.89
CA PHE A 133 -2.75 -0.82 -0.80
C PHE A 133 -2.78 0.60 -0.22
N SER A 134 -2.42 0.70 1.05
CA SER A 134 -2.41 1.97 1.76
C SER A 134 -1.50 1.96 2.97
N ASN A 135 -0.86 3.08 3.22
CA ASN A 135 -0.27 3.44 4.50
C ASN A 135 -1.11 4.56 5.12
N PRO A 136 -2.29 4.25 5.65
CA PRO A 136 -3.21 5.29 6.14
C PRO A 136 -2.64 6.00 7.36
N PRO A 137 -3.01 7.28 7.60
CA PRO A 137 -2.61 7.98 8.80
C PRO A 137 -3.14 7.26 10.03
N TYR A 138 -2.30 7.15 11.07
CA TYR A 138 -2.65 6.49 12.34
C TYR A 138 -3.37 7.50 13.24
N PHE A 139 -4.68 7.60 13.10
CA PHE A 139 -5.49 8.34 14.07
C PHE A 139 -5.87 7.40 15.20
N ASP A 140 -5.26 7.61 16.36
CA ASP A 140 -5.67 6.94 17.59
C ASP A 140 -6.94 7.61 18.12
N GLU A 141 -8.10 7.06 17.70
CA GLU A 141 -9.40 7.50 18.23
C GLU A 141 -9.46 7.39 19.78
N SER A 142 -8.57 6.59 20.39
CA SER A 142 -8.50 6.44 21.84
C SER A 142 -7.94 7.67 22.54
N LEU A 143 -7.11 8.45 21.85
CA LEU A 143 -6.51 9.70 22.35
C LEU A 143 -7.42 10.92 22.19
N LEU A 144 -8.48 10.82 21.40
CA LEU A 144 -9.43 11.93 21.22
C LEU A 144 -10.38 12.03 22.42
N ALA A 145 -10.58 13.26 22.88
CA ALA A 145 -11.60 13.52 23.91
C ALA A 145 -13.00 13.06 23.44
N PRO A 146 -13.90 12.62 24.35
CA PRO A 146 -15.22 12.11 23.97
C PRO A 146 -16.05 13.06 23.09
N GLU A 147 -15.83 14.37 23.24
CA GLU A 147 -16.48 15.42 22.44
C GLU A 147 -15.91 15.48 21.03
N GLN A 148 -14.58 15.31 20.86
CA GLN A 148 -13.91 15.24 19.57
C GLN A 148 -14.30 13.97 18.80
N ARG A 149 -14.47 12.81 19.49
CA ARG A 149 -14.98 11.58 18.88
C ARG A 149 -16.39 11.76 18.31
N ARG A 150 -17.26 12.51 19.01
CA ARG A 150 -18.63 12.82 18.54
C ARG A 150 -18.64 13.84 17.40
N CYS A 151 -17.68 14.77 17.40
CA CYS A 151 -17.54 15.76 16.34
C CYS A 151 -16.99 15.11 15.07
N ASN A 152 -16.00 14.24 15.21
CA ASN A 152 -15.38 13.49 14.10
C ASN A 152 -16.34 12.49 13.46
N ALA A 153 -17.25 11.89 14.23
CA ALA A 153 -18.30 11.03 13.72
C ALA A 153 -19.38 11.80 12.89
N ARG A 154 -19.37 13.13 12.92
CA ARG A 154 -20.31 13.97 12.16
C ARG A 154 -19.68 14.77 11.02
N HIS A 155 -18.34 14.85 10.99
CA HIS A 155 -17.60 15.57 9.96
C HIS A 155 -16.59 14.62 9.32
N THR A 156 -16.77 14.34 8.07
CA THR A 156 -15.92 13.58 7.13
C THR A 156 -14.49 14.16 6.94
N SER A 157 -13.96 14.89 7.90
CA SER A 157 -12.71 15.66 7.76
C SER A 157 -11.50 15.09 8.51
N THR A 158 -11.55 13.86 9.02
CA THR A 158 -10.48 13.35 9.90
C THR A 158 -9.60 12.26 9.29
N GLY A 159 -9.47 12.23 7.97
CA GLY A 159 -8.48 11.38 7.31
C GLY A 159 -8.97 9.94 7.07
N LEU A 160 -8.32 9.31 6.13
CA LEU A 160 -8.54 7.93 5.69
C LEU A 160 -8.40 6.93 6.83
N SER A 161 -9.43 6.12 7.10
CA SER A 161 -9.40 5.06 8.10
C SER A 161 -9.27 3.67 7.47
N TYR A 162 -8.68 2.72 8.22
CA TYR A 162 -8.64 1.32 7.76
C TYR A 162 -10.03 0.70 7.56
N ARG A 163 -11.07 1.25 8.21
CA ARG A 163 -12.45 0.77 8.07
C ARG A 163 -13.01 1.12 6.70
N GLU A 164 -12.90 2.38 6.31
CA GLU A 164 -13.31 2.87 4.98
C GLU A 164 -12.55 2.13 3.88
N LEU A 165 -11.25 1.87 4.08
CA LEU A 165 -10.44 1.06 3.15
C LEU A 165 -10.95 -0.37 3.00
N LEU A 166 -11.35 -1.03 4.09
CA LEU A 166 -11.90 -2.39 4.04
C LEU A 166 -13.28 -2.44 3.41
N GLU A 167 -14.13 -1.44 3.68
CA GLU A 167 -15.45 -1.29 3.07
C GLU A 167 -15.32 -1.07 1.57
N PHE A 168 -14.47 -0.14 1.15
CA PHE A 168 -14.16 0.09 -0.26
C PHE A 168 -13.58 -1.18 -0.93
N ALA A 169 -12.62 -1.84 -0.31
CA ALA A 169 -12.03 -3.07 -0.84
C ALA A 169 -13.07 -4.19 -0.98
N ALA A 170 -14.00 -4.31 -0.04
CA ALA A 170 -15.08 -5.28 -0.12
C ALA A 170 -16.00 -5.06 -1.34
N GLU A 171 -16.13 -3.84 -1.83
CA GLU A 171 -16.93 -3.51 -3.01
C GLU A 171 -16.12 -3.59 -4.30
N HIS A 172 -14.84 -3.17 -4.28
CA HIS A 172 -14.06 -2.90 -5.49
C HIS A 172 -12.93 -3.88 -5.80
N LEU A 173 -12.67 -4.89 -4.96
CA LEU A 173 -11.71 -5.95 -5.31
C LEU A 173 -12.25 -6.85 -6.42
N SER A 174 -11.37 -7.28 -7.33
CA SER A 174 -11.62 -8.40 -8.24
C SER A 174 -11.79 -9.71 -7.45
N ASP A 175 -12.20 -10.79 -8.11
CA ASP A 175 -12.41 -12.08 -7.43
C ASP A 175 -11.13 -12.59 -6.75
N GLY A 176 -9.99 -12.53 -7.43
CA GLY A 176 -8.66 -12.85 -6.86
C GLY A 176 -7.97 -11.66 -6.21
N GLY A 177 -8.65 -10.53 -6.05
CA GLY A 177 -8.09 -9.29 -5.56
C GLY A 177 -7.82 -9.30 -4.06
N ARG A 178 -6.91 -8.43 -3.63
CA ARG A 178 -6.49 -8.31 -2.23
C ARG A 178 -6.22 -6.87 -1.82
N ILE A 179 -6.32 -6.61 -0.52
CA ILE A 179 -5.92 -5.35 0.09
C ILE A 179 -4.76 -5.57 1.05
N SER A 180 -3.75 -4.71 0.98
CA SER A 180 -2.58 -4.71 1.83
C SER A 180 -2.43 -3.37 2.55
N MET A 181 -2.25 -3.39 3.87
CA MET A 181 -2.12 -2.17 4.69
C MET A 181 -1.02 -2.32 5.71
N VAL A 182 -0.27 -1.23 5.95
CA VAL A 182 0.61 -1.14 7.11
C VAL A 182 -0.08 -0.36 8.23
N LEU A 183 -0.09 -0.92 9.44
CA LEU A 183 -0.80 -0.36 10.59
C LEU A 183 -0.04 -0.63 11.90
N PRO A 184 -0.33 0.12 12.99
CA PRO A 184 0.14 -0.23 14.33
C PRO A 184 -0.31 -1.64 14.74
N ALA A 185 0.55 -2.40 15.40
CA ALA A 185 0.27 -3.79 15.78
C ALA A 185 -0.94 -3.94 16.72
N GLU A 186 -1.20 -2.94 17.55
CA GLU A 186 -2.36 -2.91 18.45
C GLU A 186 -3.71 -2.89 17.73
N THR A 187 -3.75 -2.50 16.46
CA THR A 187 -5.00 -2.45 15.67
C THR A 187 -5.43 -3.81 15.14
N GLU A 188 -4.59 -4.83 15.17
CA GLU A 188 -4.79 -6.14 14.52
C GLU A 188 -6.15 -6.78 14.82
N ALA A 189 -6.52 -6.87 16.09
CA ALA A 189 -7.76 -7.53 16.49
C ALA A 189 -9.01 -6.79 15.96
N ALA A 190 -9.00 -5.46 15.98
CA ALA A 190 -10.09 -4.63 15.47
C ALA A 190 -10.14 -4.69 13.93
N LEU A 191 -8.98 -4.60 13.28
CA LEU A 191 -8.81 -4.71 11.83
C LEU A 191 -9.36 -6.04 11.29
N THR A 192 -8.90 -7.17 11.86
CA THR A 192 -9.32 -8.51 11.43
C THR A 192 -10.82 -8.73 11.63
N ARG A 193 -11.38 -8.24 12.75
CA ARG A 193 -12.81 -8.32 12.98
C ARG A 193 -13.59 -7.52 11.95
N HIS A 194 -13.18 -6.27 11.66
CA HIS A 194 -13.86 -5.42 10.70
C HIS A 194 -13.74 -5.98 9.27
N ALA A 195 -12.59 -6.51 8.90
CA ALA A 195 -12.40 -7.19 7.62
C ALA A 195 -13.41 -8.36 7.45
N ARG A 196 -13.55 -9.22 8.45
CA ARG A 196 -14.51 -10.34 8.42
C ARG A 196 -15.97 -9.87 8.29
N MET A 197 -16.34 -8.76 8.93
CA MET A 197 -17.69 -8.19 8.81
C MET A 197 -17.98 -7.74 7.37
N ASN A 198 -16.96 -7.38 6.61
CA ASN A 198 -17.04 -7.00 5.19
C ASN A 198 -16.72 -8.16 4.22
N GLY A 199 -16.68 -9.41 4.72
CA GLY A 199 -16.41 -10.58 3.86
C GLY A 199 -14.98 -10.72 3.40
N LEU A 200 -14.04 -10.03 4.06
CA LEU A 200 -12.60 -10.11 3.78
C LEU A 200 -11.90 -10.96 4.85
N HIS A 201 -10.99 -11.82 4.42
CA HIS A 201 -10.29 -12.78 5.27
C HIS A 201 -8.80 -12.54 5.22
N LEU A 202 -8.16 -12.51 6.41
CA LEU A 202 -6.71 -12.43 6.53
C LEU A 202 -6.09 -13.68 5.91
N PHE A 203 -5.14 -13.52 4.99
CA PHE A 203 -4.36 -14.62 4.43
C PHE A 203 -2.86 -14.48 4.71
N ARG A 204 -2.38 -13.25 5.03
CA ARG A 204 -0.99 -13.00 5.37
C ARG A 204 -0.87 -11.85 6.35
N ILE A 205 0.06 -11.97 7.31
CA ILE A 205 0.46 -10.91 8.22
C ILE A 205 1.97 -10.92 8.44
N LEU A 206 2.61 -9.79 8.19
CA LEU A 206 4.02 -9.56 8.53
C LEU A 206 4.08 -8.65 9.76
N ARG A 207 4.62 -9.18 10.85
CA ARG A 207 4.80 -8.48 12.12
C ARG A 207 6.17 -7.85 12.20
N VAL A 208 6.25 -6.54 12.32
CA VAL A 208 7.51 -5.80 12.28
C VAL A 208 7.91 -5.34 13.67
N ARG A 209 9.11 -5.72 14.10
CA ARG A 209 9.76 -5.24 15.33
C ARG A 209 11.10 -4.59 15.03
N THR A 210 11.45 -3.59 15.82
CA THR A 210 12.72 -2.87 15.62
C THR A 210 13.94 -3.75 15.96
N VAL A 211 13.88 -4.45 17.10
CA VAL A 211 14.95 -5.34 17.60
C VAL A 211 14.35 -6.61 18.21
N PRO A 212 15.08 -7.73 18.31
CA PRO A 212 14.54 -9.03 18.75
C PRO A 212 13.84 -9.00 20.11
N ARG A 213 14.30 -8.15 21.04
CA ARG A 213 13.73 -8.04 22.40
C ARG A 213 12.42 -7.26 22.51
N LYS A 214 12.02 -6.55 21.45
CA LYS A 214 10.77 -5.75 21.43
C LYS A 214 9.66 -6.54 20.79
N SER A 215 8.45 -6.31 21.27
CA SER A 215 7.23 -6.76 20.60
C SER A 215 7.09 -6.04 19.24
N PRO A 216 6.39 -6.64 18.27
CA PRO A 216 6.04 -5.96 17.02
C PRO A 216 5.29 -4.65 17.30
N SER A 217 5.67 -3.59 16.60
CA SER A 217 5.02 -2.28 16.69
C SER A 217 4.23 -1.94 15.43
N ARG A 218 4.45 -2.66 14.35
CA ARG A 218 3.74 -2.53 13.06
C ARG A 218 3.36 -3.90 12.56
N ILE A 219 2.28 -3.92 11.78
CA ILE A 219 1.88 -5.07 10.98
C ILE A 219 1.67 -4.63 9.53
N ILE A 220 2.01 -5.50 8.58
CA ILE A 220 1.50 -5.45 7.23
C ILE A 220 0.51 -6.59 7.13
N ALA A 221 -0.77 -6.26 6.96
CA ALA A 221 -1.86 -7.23 6.95
C ALA A 221 -2.51 -7.25 5.56
N GLU A 222 -2.70 -8.45 5.03
CA GLU A 222 -3.25 -8.67 3.71
C GLU A 222 -4.53 -9.51 3.79
N PHE A 223 -5.59 -9.00 3.14
CA PHE A 223 -6.90 -9.62 3.15
C PHE A 223 -7.40 -9.85 1.72
N SER A 224 -8.18 -10.90 1.54
CA SER A 224 -8.87 -11.21 0.29
C SER A 224 -10.30 -11.71 0.58
N ARG A 225 -11.10 -11.91 -0.48
CA ARG A 225 -12.44 -12.51 -0.36
C ARG A 225 -12.39 -13.99 -0.03
N HIS A 226 -11.28 -14.65 -0.36
CA HIS A 226 -11.12 -16.09 -0.14
C HIS A 226 -10.72 -16.39 1.29
N ARG A 227 -11.37 -17.39 1.89
CA ARG A 227 -10.98 -17.86 3.23
C ARG A 227 -9.62 -18.54 3.17
N CYS A 228 -8.80 -18.24 4.16
CA CYS A 228 -7.55 -18.92 4.43
C CYS A 228 -7.61 -19.50 5.84
N ASP A 229 -7.49 -20.81 5.96
CA ASP A 229 -7.58 -21.49 7.25
C ASP A 229 -6.28 -21.30 8.06
N GLU A 230 -5.14 -21.21 7.38
CA GLU A 230 -3.82 -20.99 7.97
C GLU A 230 -3.14 -19.77 7.33
N PRO A 231 -3.45 -18.54 7.80
CA PRO A 231 -2.78 -17.33 7.30
C PRO A 231 -1.26 -17.39 7.55
N GLU A 232 -0.49 -16.94 6.57
CA GLU A 232 0.95 -16.77 6.75
C GLU A 232 1.21 -15.70 7.84
N ASP A 233 1.91 -16.09 8.91
CA ASP A 233 2.27 -15.21 10.04
C ASP A 233 3.79 -15.17 10.19
N VAL A 234 4.42 -14.07 9.81
CA VAL A 234 5.87 -13.91 9.77
C VAL A 234 6.29 -12.74 10.65
N ILE A 235 7.43 -12.88 11.33
CA ILE A 235 8.05 -11.80 12.11
C ILE A 235 9.28 -11.30 11.37
N LEU A 236 9.29 -10.00 11.07
CA LEU A 236 10.45 -9.26 10.56
C LEU A 236 11.10 -8.46 11.69
N THR A 237 12.39 -8.65 11.87
CA THR A 237 13.20 -7.82 12.76
C THR A 237 14.02 -6.85 11.92
N ILE A 238 13.93 -5.54 12.16
CA ILE A 238 14.67 -4.53 11.38
C ILE A 238 16.15 -4.53 11.71
N GLN A 239 16.50 -4.59 12.99
CA GLN A 239 17.88 -4.49 13.46
C GLN A 239 18.21 -5.60 14.43
N ASN A 240 19.44 -6.11 14.33
CA ASN A 240 20.03 -7.02 15.29
C ASN A 240 21.46 -6.53 15.61
N GLU A 241 21.83 -6.45 16.91
CA GLU A 241 23.15 -6.03 17.38
C GLU A 241 23.63 -4.70 16.77
N GLY A 242 22.73 -3.73 16.59
CA GLY A 242 23.04 -2.40 16.07
C GLY A 242 23.22 -2.30 14.55
N LYS A 243 22.99 -3.38 13.81
CA LYS A 243 22.99 -3.43 12.35
C LYS A 243 21.63 -3.83 11.80
N TYR A 244 21.35 -3.56 10.55
CA TYR A 244 20.17 -4.13 9.87
C TYR A 244 20.29 -5.66 9.83
N SER A 245 19.15 -6.33 10.05
CA SER A 245 19.08 -7.79 9.98
C SER A 245 19.19 -8.27 8.53
N GLU A 246 19.56 -9.54 8.35
CA GLU A 246 19.63 -10.15 7.02
C GLU A 246 18.25 -10.19 6.36
N GLU A 247 17.19 -10.45 7.13
CA GLU A 247 15.81 -10.47 6.63
C GLU A 247 15.36 -9.09 6.13
N TYR A 248 15.69 -8.02 6.87
CA TYR A 248 15.37 -6.65 6.45
C TYR A 248 16.16 -6.23 5.23
N LEU A 249 17.46 -6.54 5.19
CA LEU A 249 18.31 -6.26 4.03
C LEU A 249 17.82 -7.03 2.79
N SER A 250 17.49 -8.30 2.93
CA SER A 250 16.95 -9.12 1.84
C SER A 250 15.61 -8.56 1.32
N LEU A 251 14.70 -8.17 2.22
CA LEU A 251 13.39 -7.60 1.85
C LEU A 251 13.54 -6.28 1.08
N THR A 252 14.50 -5.44 1.46
CA THR A 252 14.68 -4.10 0.90
C THR A 252 15.79 -4.01 -0.14
N HIS A 253 16.45 -5.14 -0.45
CA HIS A 253 17.59 -5.22 -1.35
C HIS A 253 17.35 -4.54 -2.70
N ASP A 254 16.20 -4.76 -3.32
CA ASP A 254 15.91 -4.23 -4.67
C ASP A 254 15.64 -2.72 -4.68
N PHE A 255 15.53 -2.11 -3.51
CA PHE A 255 15.17 -0.71 -3.35
C PHE A 255 16.29 0.16 -2.78
N TYR A 256 16.83 -0.18 -1.61
CA TYR A 256 17.79 0.68 -0.93
C TYR A 256 19.20 0.54 -1.49
N LEU A 257 19.90 1.68 -1.59
CA LEU A 257 21.29 1.74 -2.06
C LEU A 257 22.28 1.03 -1.13
N PHE A 258 21.92 0.82 0.13
CA PHE A 258 22.77 0.22 1.16
C PHE A 258 22.41 -1.26 1.44
N ALA A 259 21.37 -1.79 0.86
CA ALA A 259 20.90 -3.17 1.08
C ALA A 259 21.45 -4.14 0.04
#